data_31bd4a959be78d4aeb107eb6eaf51004
#
_entry.id   31bd4a959be78d4aeb107eb6eaf51004
#
_cell.length_a   1.000
_cell.length_b   1.000
_cell.length_c   1.000
_cell.angle_alpha   90.00
_cell.angle_beta   90.00
_cell.angle_gamma   90.00
#
_symmetry.space_group_name_H-M   'P 1'
#
loop_
_entity.id
_entity.type
_entity.pdbx_description
1 polymer ?
#
loop_
_entity_poly.entity_id
_entity_poly.type
_entity_poly.pdbx_seq_one_letter_code
_entity_poly.pdbx_strand_id
1 'polypeptide(L)'
;MNRQIINVFYPADGAKILLRSEADWDRDVEPIRSDEGGSEFLIETDRPFFYFKPVLQRNGQPEWARGENFLAIATSETPLDIYPYFSAEMHCSVCELMTPLPSGAGVEHRFRVFLPPGYRENTLKNYPVLYMHDGNNLFLKEEAFLGNTWKTDEVLNVLDRMNAIKEVIVVGILPNDRMAEYTLPGYEDYGRFLVERLKPLIDAKYRTLAGPADTAAMGSSLGGVVSFYLGWQWPEVFGRIACLSSTFTYRDDLIERVATEPKRNITIYLDSGGWPRDNYEATRAVRDRLLWKGYSPGSELFYLAFPEAKHNEMAWAERSPIPFQFLFGNLPVFKQRANCA
;
A
#
# COMPACT_ATOMS: atom_id res chain seq x y z
N MET A 1 -16.44 26.53 -15.99
CA MET A 1 -15.51 25.59 -16.65
C MET A 1 -14.40 25.29 -15.68
N ASN A 2 -14.23 24.03 -15.31
CA ASN A 2 -13.18 23.58 -14.39
C ASN A 2 -11.89 23.35 -15.19
N ARG A 3 -10.74 23.47 -14.52
CA ARG A 3 -9.41 23.26 -15.12
C ARG A 3 -8.66 22.26 -14.27
N GLN A 4 -8.14 21.20 -14.90
CA GLN A 4 -7.31 20.22 -14.24
C GLN A 4 -5.96 20.10 -14.95
N ILE A 5 -4.88 20.24 -14.18
CA ILE A 5 -3.52 19.97 -14.64
C ILE A 5 -3.23 18.48 -14.40
N ILE A 6 -2.72 17.81 -15.44
CA ILE A 6 -2.27 16.42 -15.37
C ILE A 6 -0.81 16.38 -15.79
N ASN A 7 0.04 15.88 -14.91
CA ASN A 7 1.44 15.63 -15.18
C ASN A 7 1.63 14.13 -15.47
N VAL A 8 2.17 13.82 -16.63
CA VAL A 8 2.49 12.46 -17.02
C VAL A 8 3.99 12.29 -17.03
N PHE A 9 4.52 11.53 -16.07
CA PHE A 9 5.94 11.25 -15.95
C PHE A 9 6.27 9.90 -16.57
N TYR A 10 7.04 9.91 -17.65
CA TYR A 10 7.46 8.71 -18.37
C TYR A 10 8.74 8.97 -19.17
N PRO A 11 9.73 8.05 -19.16
CA PRO A 11 10.96 8.17 -19.94
C PRO A 11 10.67 7.86 -21.40
N ALA A 12 10.17 8.85 -22.15
CA ALA A 12 9.59 8.66 -23.48
C ALA A 12 10.64 8.37 -24.58
N ASP A 13 11.94 8.61 -24.34
CA ASP A 13 13.06 8.31 -25.26
C ASP A 13 12.79 8.80 -26.70
N GLY A 14 12.32 10.05 -26.86
CA GLY A 14 11.99 10.67 -28.11
C GLY A 14 10.59 10.33 -28.67
N ALA A 15 9.81 9.46 -28.01
CA ALA A 15 8.39 9.29 -28.32
C ALA A 15 7.56 10.44 -27.73
N LYS A 16 6.37 10.65 -28.27
CA LYS A 16 5.46 11.69 -27.81
C LYS A 16 4.40 11.11 -26.88
N ILE A 17 4.19 11.75 -25.74
CA ILE A 17 3.06 11.45 -24.85
C ILE A 17 1.89 12.36 -25.22
N LEU A 18 0.73 11.74 -25.38
CA LEU A 18 -0.56 12.39 -25.62
C LEU A 18 -1.56 11.94 -24.56
N LEU A 19 -2.65 12.67 -24.38
CA LEU A 19 -3.80 12.21 -23.61
C LEU A 19 -5.01 12.04 -24.52
N ARG A 20 -5.84 11.06 -24.22
CA ARG A 20 -7.21 10.98 -24.69
C ARG A 20 -8.16 10.91 -23.50
N SER A 21 -9.37 11.41 -23.66
CA SER A 21 -10.34 11.47 -22.57
C SER A 21 -11.73 11.02 -23.02
N GLU A 22 -12.61 10.81 -22.06
CA GLU A 22 -14.01 10.43 -22.34
C GLU A 22 -14.82 11.49 -23.12
N ALA A 23 -14.29 12.68 -23.32
CA ALA A 23 -14.90 13.67 -24.19
C ALA A 23 -14.83 13.24 -25.66
N ASP A 24 -13.72 12.63 -26.05
CA ASP A 24 -13.50 12.05 -27.38
C ASP A 24 -12.25 11.14 -27.34
N TRP A 25 -12.44 9.83 -27.39
CA TRP A 25 -11.34 8.84 -27.32
C TRP A 25 -10.51 8.74 -28.60
N ASP A 26 -10.95 9.36 -29.70
CA ASP A 26 -10.23 9.40 -30.97
C ASP A 26 -9.44 10.70 -31.14
N ARG A 27 -9.63 11.66 -30.23
CA ARG A 27 -8.97 12.96 -30.31
C ARG A 27 -7.80 13.05 -29.31
N ASP A 28 -6.62 13.31 -29.86
CA ASP A 28 -5.42 13.56 -29.08
C ASP A 28 -5.44 14.95 -28.45
N VAL A 29 -5.09 15.02 -27.16
CA VAL A 29 -4.80 16.23 -26.45
C VAL A 29 -3.29 16.37 -26.35
N GLU A 30 -2.78 17.49 -26.86
CA GLU A 30 -1.36 17.82 -26.84
C GLU A 30 -0.95 18.36 -25.47
N PRO A 31 0.27 18.06 -25.02
CA PRO A 31 0.80 18.68 -23.81
C PRO A 31 1.00 20.19 -24.01
N ILE A 32 0.74 20.95 -22.95
CA ILE A 32 1.06 22.39 -22.91
C ILE A 32 2.56 22.63 -22.67
N ARG A 33 3.24 21.64 -22.10
CA ARG A 33 4.68 21.60 -21.86
C ARG A 33 5.19 20.17 -21.86
N SER A 34 6.38 19.93 -22.40
CA SER A 34 7.09 18.66 -22.30
C SER A 34 8.57 18.88 -22.09
N ASP A 35 9.21 18.01 -21.31
CA ASP A 35 10.65 17.92 -21.15
C ASP A 35 11.08 16.43 -21.08
N GLU A 36 12.35 16.17 -20.78
CA GLU A 36 12.88 14.81 -20.70
C GLU A 36 12.22 13.93 -19.63
N GLY A 37 11.64 14.56 -18.59
CA GLY A 37 11.06 13.87 -17.44
C GLY A 37 9.54 13.71 -17.50
N GLY A 38 8.84 14.50 -18.36
CA GLY A 38 7.39 14.42 -18.37
C GLY A 38 6.69 15.39 -19.30
N SER A 39 5.37 15.26 -19.32
CA SER A 39 4.47 16.09 -20.12
C SER A 39 3.34 16.63 -19.24
N GLU A 40 3.11 17.93 -19.31
CA GLU A 40 2.04 18.63 -18.60
C GLU A 40 0.86 18.89 -19.55
N PHE A 41 -0.33 18.56 -19.10
CA PHE A 41 -1.58 18.75 -19.83
C PHE A 41 -2.56 19.62 -19.05
N LEU A 42 -3.30 20.44 -19.77
CA LEU A 42 -4.44 21.19 -19.24
C LEU A 42 -5.72 20.67 -19.88
N ILE A 43 -6.61 20.12 -19.04
CA ILE A 43 -7.94 19.69 -19.47
C ILE A 43 -8.97 20.68 -18.92
N GLU A 44 -9.78 21.23 -19.81
CA GLU A 44 -10.92 22.10 -19.46
C GLU A 44 -12.22 21.31 -19.65
N THR A 45 -13.08 21.33 -18.62
CA THR A 45 -14.37 20.61 -18.63
C THR A 45 -15.39 21.34 -17.75
N ASP A 46 -16.66 21.16 -18.01
CA ASP A 46 -17.77 21.58 -17.15
C ASP A 46 -18.20 20.48 -16.16
N ARG A 47 -17.66 19.27 -16.32
CA ARG A 47 -17.93 18.12 -15.43
C ARG A 47 -17.14 18.21 -14.14
N PRO A 48 -17.61 17.63 -13.04
CA PRO A 48 -16.87 17.58 -11.77
C PRO A 48 -15.70 16.59 -11.79
N PHE A 49 -15.72 15.59 -12.69
CA PHE A 49 -14.67 14.60 -12.92
C PHE A 49 -14.70 14.15 -14.37
N PHE A 50 -13.63 13.50 -14.81
CA PHE A 50 -13.55 12.88 -16.13
C PHE A 50 -12.54 11.73 -16.15
N TYR A 51 -12.72 10.82 -17.09
CA TYR A 51 -11.78 9.74 -17.37
C TYR A 51 -10.85 10.13 -18.51
N PHE A 52 -9.59 9.71 -18.38
CA PHE A 52 -8.57 9.93 -19.40
C PHE A 52 -7.56 8.79 -19.43
N LYS A 53 -6.77 8.73 -20.49
CA LYS A 53 -5.71 7.72 -20.63
C LYS A 53 -4.53 8.27 -21.43
N PRO A 54 -3.28 8.06 -20.97
CA PRO A 54 -2.10 8.36 -21.74
C PRO A 54 -1.96 7.46 -22.98
N VAL A 55 -1.45 8.06 -24.03
CA VAL A 55 -1.10 7.40 -25.29
C VAL A 55 0.34 7.74 -25.63
N LEU A 56 1.17 6.72 -25.82
CA LEU A 56 2.55 6.86 -26.28
C LEU A 56 2.57 6.73 -27.80
N GLN A 57 3.01 7.75 -28.51
CA GLN A 57 3.12 7.74 -29.96
C GLN A 57 4.57 7.48 -30.39
N ARG A 58 4.82 6.28 -30.94
CA ARG A 58 6.09 5.89 -31.50
C ARG A 58 5.92 5.62 -33.01
N ASN A 59 6.73 6.27 -33.84
CA ASN A 59 6.70 6.09 -35.31
C ASN A 59 5.29 6.22 -35.91
N GLY A 60 4.48 7.13 -35.38
CA GLY A 60 3.10 7.35 -35.85
C GLY A 60 2.08 6.30 -35.37
N GLN A 61 2.48 5.31 -34.60
CA GLN A 61 1.57 4.30 -34.04
C GLN A 61 1.26 4.64 -32.55
N PRO A 62 -0.04 4.69 -32.18
CA PRO A 62 -0.46 4.93 -30.80
C PRO A 62 -0.39 3.64 -29.99
N GLU A 63 0.20 3.71 -28.81
CA GLU A 63 0.20 2.67 -27.79
C GLU A 63 -0.48 3.20 -26.52
N TRP A 64 -1.50 2.51 -26.05
CA TRP A 64 -2.25 2.90 -24.85
C TRP A 64 -1.51 2.48 -23.59
N ALA A 65 -1.51 3.36 -22.59
CA ALA A 65 -1.06 2.99 -21.25
C ALA A 65 -1.81 1.75 -20.75
N ARG A 66 -1.14 0.91 -19.97
CA ARG A 66 -1.74 -0.30 -19.37
C ARG A 66 -2.68 0.07 -18.21
N GLY A 67 -3.49 -0.90 -17.81
CA GLY A 67 -4.53 -0.70 -16.80
C GLY A 67 -5.79 -0.05 -17.34
N GLU A 68 -6.71 0.29 -16.44
CA GLU A 68 -7.95 1.00 -16.73
C GLU A 68 -7.73 2.51 -16.95
N ASN A 69 -8.78 3.23 -17.28
CA ASN A 69 -8.71 4.67 -17.44
C ASN A 69 -8.44 5.35 -16.08
N PHE A 70 -7.64 6.40 -16.10
CA PHE A 70 -7.43 7.24 -14.93
C PHE A 70 -8.62 8.15 -14.68
N LEU A 71 -8.93 8.41 -13.41
CA LEU A 71 -9.95 9.35 -12.99
C LEU A 71 -9.31 10.67 -12.53
N ALA A 72 -9.73 11.78 -13.10
CA ALA A 72 -9.37 13.12 -12.64
C ALA A 72 -10.57 13.84 -12.03
N ILE A 73 -10.35 14.48 -10.88
CA ILE A 73 -11.36 15.36 -10.24
C ILE A 73 -11.12 16.78 -10.72
N ALA A 74 -11.98 17.26 -11.62
CA ALA A 74 -11.83 18.54 -12.28
C ALA A 74 -11.99 19.75 -11.36
N THR A 75 -12.52 19.56 -10.14
CA THR A 75 -12.64 20.59 -9.10
C THR A 75 -11.46 20.61 -8.13
N SER A 76 -10.44 19.77 -8.36
CA SER A 76 -9.21 19.77 -7.58
C SER A 76 -8.29 20.90 -8.02
N GLU A 77 -7.77 21.66 -7.07
CA GLU A 77 -6.75 22.68 -7.32
C GLU A 77 -5.34 22.06 -7.44
N THR A 78 -5.20 20.80 -7.04
CA THR A 78 -3.91 20.10 -7.05
C THR A 78 -3.70 19.40 -8.39
N PRO A 79 -2.55 19.56 -9.06
CA PRO A 79 -2.20 18.76 -10.22
C PRO A 79 -2.27 17.26 -9.93
N LEU A 80 -2.66 16.48 -10.92
CA LEU A 80 -2.67 15.02 -10.85
C LEU A 80 -1.41 14.47 -11.49
N ASP A 81 -0.53 13.87 -10.69
CA ASP A 81 0.70 13.24 -11.14
C ASP A 81 0.45 11.76 -11.41
N ILE A 82 0.78 11.30 -12.62
CA ILE A 82 0.66 9.89 -13.02
C ILE A 82 1.94 9.38 -13.66
N TYR A 83 2.19 8.09 -13.48
CA TYR A 83 3.38 7.37 -13.93
C TYR A 83 2.96 6.12 -14.70
N PRO A 84 2.50 6.26 -15.95
CA PRO A 84 2.01 5.13 -16.74
C PRO A 84 3.13 4.18 -17.14
N TYR A 85 2.75 2.97 -17.57
CA TYR A 85 3.58 2.03 -18.29
C TYR A 85 2.81 1.49 -19.50
N PHE A 86 3.51 1.04 -20.54
CA PHE A 86 2.92 0.70 -21.84
C PHE A 86 3.25 -0.73 -22.29
N SER A 87 4.45 -1.24 -21.98
CA SER A 87 4.89 -2.55 -22.45
C SER A 87 4.03 -3.70 -21.93
N ALA A 88 3.63 -4.59 -22.83
CA ALA A 88 2.94 -5.82 -22.50
C ALA A 88 3.83 -6.80 -21.72
N GLU A 89 5.14 -6.80 -21.99
CA GLU A 89 6.11 -7.67 -21.32
C GLU A 89 6.34 -7.24 -19.86
N MET A 90 6.24 -5.94 -19.57
CA MET A 90 6.37 -5.37 -18.25
C MET A 90 5.05 -5.36 -17.44
N HIS A 91 4.02 -5.99 -17.96
CA HIS A 91 2.70 -6.09 -17.32
C HIS A 91 2.69 -7.04 -16.13
N CYS A 92 3.69 -7.89 -15.98
CA CYS A 92 3.79 -8.83 -14.88
C CYS A 92 4.61 -8.24 -13.73
N SER A 93 4.10 -8.41 -12.53
CA SER A 93 4.87 -8.18 -11.30
C SER A 93 5.98 -9.21 -11.15
N VAL A 94 7.00 -8.85 -10.39
CA VAL A 94 8.14 -9.74 -10.08
C VAL A 94 8.18 -9.98 -8.58
N CYS A 95 8.30 -11.24 -8.17
CA CYS A 95 8.45 -11.62 -6.77
C CYS A 95 9.72 -12.46 -6.60
N GLU A 96 10.74 -11.88 -5.99
CA GLU A 96 12.07 -12.49 -5.85
C GLU A 96 12.38 -12.80 -4.39
N LEU A 97 12.94 -14.01 -4.13
CA LEU A 97 13.54 -14.34 -2.84
C LEU A 97 14.92 -13.67 -2.77
N MET A 98 15.13 -12.90 -1.72
CA MET A 98 16.36 -12.14 -1.53
C MET A 98 17.41 -12.94 -0.75
N THR A 99 18.67 -12.54 -0.90
CA THR A 99 19.76 -13.04 -0.04
C THR A 99 19.42 -12.77 1.42
N PRO A 100 19.57 -13.77 2.31
CA PRO A 100 19.30 -13.59 3.73
C PRO A 100 20.07 -12.42 4.33
N LEU A 101 19.43 -11.66 5.22
CA LEU A 101 20.03 -10.51 5.89
C LEU A 101 20.25 -10.83 7.38
N PRO A 102 21.51 -10.78 7.87
CA PRO A 102 21.78 -11.00 9.28
C PRO A 102 21.17 -9.94 10.20
N SER A 103 20.56 -10.36 11.30
CA SER A 103 20.03 -9.50 12.38
C SER A 103 21.13 -9.20 13.33
N GLY A 104 22.07 -8.87 13.56
CA GLY A 104 23.07 -8.63 14.62
C GLY A 104 23.17 -9.68 15.72
N ALA A 105 22.14 -10.48 15.92
CA ALA A 105 22.08 -11.57 16.92
C ALA A 105 22.48 -12.95 16.33
N GLY A 106 23.07 -12.98 15.14
CA GLY A 106 23.44 -14.23 14.47
C GLY A 106 22.28 -14.96 13.79
N VAL A 107 21.10 -14.36 13.77
CA VAL A 107 19.92 -14.86 13.05
C VAL A 107 19.87 -14.19 11.68
N GLU A 108 19.62 -14.96 10.63
CA GLU A 108 19.43 -14.46 9.27
C GLU A 108 17.96 -14.48 8.92
N HIS A 109 17.45 -13.34 8.44
CA HIS A 109 16.09 -13.23 7.95
C HIS A 109 16.04 -13.36 6.44
N ARG A 110 15.16 -14.24 5.97
CA ARG A 110 14.79 -14.36 4.57
C ARG A 110 13.61 -13.44 4.29
N PHE A 111 13.57 -12.87 3.11
CA PHE A 111 12.46 -12.03 2.67
C PHE A 111 12.30 -12.10 1.15
N ARG A 112 11.08 -11.87 0.70
CA ARG A 112 10.74 -11.70 -0.72
C ARG A 112 10.43 -10.25 -1.01
N VAL A 113 10.84 -9.78 -2.18
CA VAL A 113 10.45 -8.45 -2.67
C VAL A 113 9.57 -8.61 -3.90
N PHE A 114 8.36 -8.12 -3.78
CA PHE A 114 7.43 -7.97 -4.89
C PHE A 114 7.59 -6.58 -5.49
N LEU A 115 7.79 -6.52 -6.80
CA LEU A 115 7.85 -5.30 -7.57
C LEU A 115 6.59 -5.22 -8.46
N PRO A 116 5.85 -4.11 -8.44
CA PRO A 116 4.61 -3.98 -9.20
C PRO A 116 4.86 -3.95 -10.72
N PRO A 117 3.82 -4.17 -11.54
CA PRO A 117 3.89 -3.97 -12.98
C PRO A 117 4.45 -2.59 -13.34
N GLY A 118 5.19 -2.51 -14.44
CA GLY A 118 5.80 -1.25 -14.89
C GLY A 118 7.03 -0.78 -14.10
N TYR A 119 7.39 -1.42 -12.96
CA TYR A 119 8.55 -1.02 -12.16
C TYR A 119 9.86 -0.92 -12.98
N ARG A 120 10.11 -1.87 -13.87
CA ARG A 120 11.32 -1.90 -14.71
C ARG A 120 11.26 -0.95 -15.89
N GLU A 121 10.07 -0.56 -16.32
CA GLU A 121 9.85 0.31 -17.49
C GLU A 121 9.90 1.79 -17.09
N ASN A 122 9.01 2.22 -16.19
CA ASN A 122 8.95 3.61 -15.76
C ASN A 122 9.93 3.88 -14.62
N THR A 123 11.14 4.29 -14.97
CA THR A 123 12.22 4.54 -14.01
C THR A 123 12.09 5.86 -13.24
N LEU A 124 11.15 6.72 -13.62
CA LEU A 124 10.90 8.00 -12.95
C LEU A 124 10.03 7.86 -11.69
N LYS A 125 9.33 6.73 -11.55
CA LYS A 125 8.44 6.47 -10.42
C LYS A 125 9.19 5.97 -9.20
N ASN A 126 8.85 6.54 -8.04
CA ASN A 126 9.17 5.99 -6.73
C ASN A 126 7.89 5.42 -6.08
N TYR A 127 8.04 4.43 -5.22
CA TYR A 127 6.95 3.60 -4.74
C TYR A 127 6.85 3.61 -3.22
N PRO A 128 5.64 3.65 -2.64
CA PRO A 128 5.46 3.30 -1.23
C PRO A 128 5.89 1.86 -0.98
N VAL A 129 6.23 1.54 0.27
CA VAL A 129 6.69 0.21 0.66
C VAL A 129 5.80 -0.38 1.74
N LEU A 130 5.36 -1.61 1.54
CA LEU A 130 4.61 -2.40 2.50
C LEU A 130 5.47 -3.56 3.01
N TYR A 131 5.79 -3.55 4.30
CA TYR A 131 6.42 -4.65 5.00
C TYR A 131 5.34 -5.59 5.53
N MET A 132 5.29 -6.82 5.00
CA MET A 132 4.31 -7.82 5.40
C MET A 132 4.96 -8.97 6.16
N HIS A 133 4.39 -9.28 7.32
CA HIS A 133 4.81 -10.41 8.14
C HIS A 133 4.28 -11.73 7.59
N ASP A 134 4.85 -12.84 8.05
CA ASP A 134 4.52 -14.18 7.55
C ASP A 134 4.69 -14.30 6.03
N GLY A 135 5.83 -13.81 5.52
CA GLY A 135 6.15 -13.68 4.10
C GLY A 135 6.03 -14.96 3.27
N ASN A 136 6.16 -16.12 3.94
CA ASN A 136 5.93 -17.43 3.33
C ASN A 136 4.48 -17.66 2.88
N ASN A 137 3.50 -16.98 3.50
CA ASN A 137 2.08 -17.14 3.19
C ASN A 137 1.56 -16.17 2.10
N LEU A 138 2.40 -15.27 1.57
CA LEU A 138 1.90 -14.16 0.76
C LEU A 138 1.71 -14.50 -0.72
N PHE A 139 2.64 -15.26 -1.31
CA PHE A 139 2.75 -15.38 -2.77
C PHE A 139 2.69 -16.81 -3.28
N LEU A 140 3.51 -17.71 -2.76
CA LEU A 140 3.73 -19.03 -3.31
C LEU A 140 3.05 -20.12 -2.47
N LYS A 141 2.24 -20.93 -3.14
CA LYS A 141 1.50 -22.02 -2.51
C LYS A 141 2.42 -23.05 -1.84
N GLU A 142 3.59 -23.27 -2.42
CA GLU A 142 4.59 -24.24 -1.95
C GLU A 142 5.26 -23.79 -0.65
N GLU A 143 5.28 -22.50 -0.35
CA GLU A 143 5.84 -21.93 0.88
C GLU A 143 4.78 -21.69 1.95
N ALA A 144 3.52 -21.59 1.55
CA ALA A 144 2.44 -21.20 2.43
C ALA A 144 2.03 -22.31 3.40
N PHE A 145 1.63 -21.93 4.60
CA PHE A 145 1.07 -22.81 5.59
C PHE A 145 -0.16 -23.56 5.05
N LEU A 146 -0.11 -24.88 5.05
CA LEU A 146 -1.14 -25.74 4.46
C LEU A 146 -1.47 -25.44 2.99
N GLY A 147 -0.56 -24.80 2.26
CA GLY A 147 -0.76 -24.42 0.86
C GLY A 147 -1.76 -23.28 0.63
N ASN A 148 -2.12 -22.53 1.66
CA ASN A 148 -3.06 -21.40 1.56
C ASN A 148 -2.30 -20.07 1.55
N THR A 149 -2.33 -19.41 0.39
CA THR A 149 -1.68 -18.10 0.23
C THR A 149 -2.68 -16.95 0.39
N TRP A 150 -2.15 -15.77 0.72
CA TRP A 150 -2.91 -14.51 0.67
C TRP A 150 -3.13 -14.01 -0.76
N LYS A 151 -2.44 -14.60 -1.74
CA LYS A 151 -2.50 -14.16 -3.15
C LYS A 151 -2.22 -12.66 -3.29
N THR A 152 -1.27 -12.16 -2.53
CA THR A 152 -0.98 -10.74 -2.41
C THR A 152 -0.64 -10.11 -3.75
N ASP A 153 0.12 -10.80 -4.59
CA ASP A 153 0.46 -10.37 -5.95
C ASP A 153 -0.76 -10.33 -6.87
N GLU A 154 -1.64 -11.34 -6.82
CA GLU A 154 -2.87 -11.36 -7.61
C GLU A 154 -3.78 -10.18 -7.24
N VAL A 155 -3.98 -9.94 -5.93
CA VAL A 155 -4.83 -8.86 -5.43
C VAL A 155 -4.26 -7.49 -5.80
N LEU A 156 -2.97 -7.28 -5.57
CA LEU A 156 -2.32 -6.01 -5.91
C LEU A 156 -2.33 -5.74 -7.41
N ASN A 157 -2.11 -6.77 -8.24
CA ASN A 157 -2.19 -6.62 -9.69
C ASN A 157 -3.61 -6.28 -10.18
N VAL A 158 -4.65 -6.76 -9.50
CA VAL A 158 -6.04 -6.37 -9.82
C VAL A 158 -6.29 -4.91 -9.45
N LEU A 159 -5.91 -4.52 -8.23
CA LEU A 159 -6.09 -3.15 -7.74
C LEU A 159 -5.28 -2.13 -8.56
N ASP A 160 -4.07 -2.49 -8.99
CA ASP A 160 -3.25 -1.69 -9.89
C ASP A 160 -3.94 -1.50 -11.25
N ARG A 161 -4.36 -2.57 -11.90
CA ARG A 161 -5.06 -2.49 -13.20
C ARG A 161 -6.33 -1.64 -13.14
N MET A 162 -7.00 -1.61 -11.98
CA MET A 162 -8.17 -0.76 -11.75
C MET A 162 -7.81 0.70 -11.45
N ASN A 163 -6.54 1.06 -11.34
CA ASN A 163 -6.04 2.34 -10.83
C ASN A 163 -6.62 2.67 -9.43
N ALA A 164 -6.95 1.65 -8.64
CA ALA A 164 -7.59 1.79 -7.34
C ALA A 164 -6.59 2.13 -6.22
N ILE A 165 -5.32 1.81 -6.42
CA ILE A 165 -4.23 2.06 -5.46
C ILE A 165 -3.03 2.69 -6.16
N LYS A 166 -2.16 3.34 -5.38
CA LYS A 166 -0.77 3.58 -5.77
C LYS A 166 -0.07 2.23 -5.78
N GLU A 167 0.65 1.91 -6.85
CA GLU A 167 1.42 0.68 -6.91
C GLU A 167 2.47 0.67 -5.81
N VAL A 168 2.64 -0.47 -5.15
CA VAL A 168 3.42 -0.62 -3.93
C VAL A 168 4.48 -1.72 -4.09
N ILE A 169 5.67 -1.48 -3.55
CA ILE A 169 6.67 -2.53 -3.34
C ILE A 169 6.28 -3.29 -2.07
N VAL A 170 6.21 -4.63 -2.12
CA VAL A 170 5.95 -5.43 -0.92
C VAL A 170 7.22 -6.18 -0.51
N VAL A 171 7.57 -6.07 0.76
CA VAL A 171 8.64 -6.83 1.39
C VAL A 171 8.01 -7.86 2.32
N GLY A 172 7.89 -9.08 1.84
CA GLY A 172 7.34 -10.20 2.60
C GLY A 172 8.44 -10.86 3.45
N ILE A 173 8.37 -10.72 4.76
CA ILE A 173 9.40 -11.17 5.70
C ILE A 173 9.02 -12.55 6.23
N LEU A 174 9.90 -13.55 5.97
CA LEU A 174 9.70 -14.91 6.46
C LEU A 174 10.18 -14.98 7.92
N PRO A 175 9.32 -15.38 8.87
CA PRO A 175 9.74 -15.51 10.25
C PRO A 175 10.72 -16.68 10.45
N ASN A 176 11.61 -16.56 11.40
CA ASN A 176 12.42 -17.69 11.89
C ASN A 176 11.70 -18.38 13.06
N ASP A 177 11.68 -17.75 14.22
CA ASP A 177 10.85 -18.15 15.35
C ASP A 177 9.71 -17.13 15.51
N ARG A 178 8.60 -17.39 14.83
CA ARG A 178 7.43 -16.52 14.81
C ARG A 178 6.93 -16.15 16.22
N MET A 179 6.97 -17.12 17.14
CA MET A 179 6.49 -16.88 18.50
C MET A 179 7.43 -15.96 19.27
N ALA A 180 8.74 -16.15 19.11
CA ALA A 180 9.72 -15.29 19.76
C ALA A 180 9.76 -13.90 19.11
N GLU A 181 9.75 -13.81 17.78
CA GLU A 181 9.92 -12.55 17.05
C GLU A 181 8.69 -11.62 17.11
N TYR A 182 7.46 -12.18 17.21
CA TYR A 182 6.24 -11.39 17.11
C TYR A 182 5.56 -11.16 18.47
N THR A 183 6.18 -11.56 19.57
CA THR A 183 5.69 -11.32 20.93
C THR A 183 6.74 -10.62 21.80
N LEU A 184 6.31 -10.01 22.91
CA LEU A 184 7.21 -9.40 23.90
C LEU A 184 8.07 -10.48 24.59
N PRO A 185 9.41 -10.27 24.76
CA PRO A 185 10.15 -9.07 24.40
C PRO A 185 10.72 -9.11 22.96
N GLY A 186 10.62 -10.20 22.23
CA GLY A 186 11.34 -10.42 20.98
C GLY A 186 10.94 -9.47 19.84
N TYR A 187 9.71 -8.95 19.84
CA TYR A 187 9.31 -7.96 18.84
C TYR A 187 10.13 -6.65 18.91
N GLU A 188 10.79 -6.37 20.05
CA GLU A 188 11.68 -5.21 20.18
C GLU A 188 12.94 -5.36 19.32
N ASP A 189 13.60 -6.51 19.41
CA ASP A 189 14.80 -6.81 18.61
C ASP A 189 14.45 -7.01 17.15
N TYR A 190 13.34 -7.70 16.86
CA TYR A 190 12.84 -7.88 15.50
C TYR A 190 12.49 -6.52 14.86
N GLY A 191 11.79 -5.65 15.56
CA GLY A 191 11.45 -4.31 15.08
C GLY A 191 12.69 -3.46 14.82
N ARG A 192 13.68 -3.50 15.72
CA ARG A 192 14.97 -2.84 15.53
C ARG A 192 15.71 -3.33 14.29
N PHE A 193 15.70 -4.64 14.05
CA PHE A 193 16.24 -5.21 12.82
C PHE A 193 15.55 -4.64 11.57
N LEU A 194 14.21 -4.51 11.56
CA LEU A 194 13.50 -3.94 10.43
C LEU A 194 13.90 -2.47 10.19
N VAL A 195 13.96 -1.69 11.25
CA VAL A 195 14.24 -0.24 11.18
C VAL A 195 15.70 0.05 10.81
N GLU A 196 16.64 -0.66 11.43
CA GLU A 196 18.07 -0.34 11.33
C GLU A 196 18.79 -1.08 10.19
N ARG A 197 18.23 -2.20 9.71
CA ARG A 197 18.90 -3.05 8.73
C ARG A 197 18.07 -3.29 7.47
N LEU A 198 16.85 -3.81 7.60
CA LEU A 198 16.06 -4.21 6.44
C LEU A 198 15.57 -3.00 5.64
N LYS A 199 14.94 -2.03 6.32
CA LYS A 199 14.43 -0.83 5.62
C LYS A 199 15.53 -0.04 4.91
N PRO A 200 16.68 0.27 5.52
CA PRO A 200 17.77 0.94 4.81
C PRO A 200 18.28 0.17 3.59
N LEU A 201 18.32 -1.17 3.67
CA LEU A 201 18.70 -2.01 2.52
C LEU A 201 17.68 -1.88 1.38
N ILE A 202 16.38 -1.92 1.69
CA ILE A 202 15.31 -1.78 0.70
C ILE A 202 15.36 -0.40 0.04
N ASP A 203 15.48 0.66 0.84
CA ASP A 203 15.53 2.04 0.34
C ASP A 203 16.77 2.31 -0.53
N ALA A 204 17.90 1.68 -0.21
CA ALA A 204 19.13 1.78 -1.01
C ALA A 204 19.06 0.99 -2.33
N LYS A 205 18.29 -0.09 -2.36
CA LYS A 205 18.25 -1.02 -3.51
C LYS A 205 17.12 -0.72 -4.49
N TYR A 206 16.01 -0.16 -4.02
CA TYR A 206 14.80 0.07 -4.81
C TYR A 206 14.39 1.54 -4.82
N ARG A 207 13.62 1.94 -5.81
CA ARG A 207 13.04 3.29 -5.91
C ARG A 207 11.87 3.43 -4.95
N THR A 208 12.16 3.74 -3.70
CA THR A 208 11.18 3.87 -2.63
C THR A 208 10.85 5.33 -2.32
N LEU A 209 9.63 5.55 -1.81
CA LEU A 209 9.25 6.73 -1.05
C LEU A 209 9.55 6.41 0.42
N ALA A 210 10.73 6.83 0.91
CA ALA A 210 11.27 6.36 2.18
C ALA A 210 10.61 6.95 3.45
N GLY A 211 9.74 7.95 3.28
CA GLY A 211 9.08 8.63 4.40
C GLY A 211 7.98 7.80 5.08
N PRO A 212 7.60 8.15 6.32
CA PRO A 212 6.60 7.39 7.09
C PRO A 212 5.22 7.38 6.42
N ALA A 213 4.86 8.42 5.68
CA ALA A 213 3.59 8.49 4.97
C ALA A 213 3.45 7.43 3.85
N ASP A 214 4.57 6.89 3.38
CA ASP A 214 4.64 5.91 2.30
C ASP A 214 5.28 4.58 2.74
N THR A 215 5.53 4.41 4.05
CA THR A 215 6.03 3.17 4.64
C THR A 215 4.96 2.54 5.53
N ALA A 216 4.57 1.32 5.21
CA ALA A 216 3.53 0.60 5.93
C ALA A 216 4.02 -0.76 6.47
N ALA A 217 3.41 -1.23 7.57
CA ALA A 217 3.55 -2.59 8.09
C ALA A 217 2.18 -3.27 8.13
N MET A 218 2.12 -4.57 7.79
CA MET A 218 0.88 -5.33 7.76
C MET A 218 1.09 -6.79 8.14
N GLY A 219 0.13 -7.34 8.85
CA GLY A 219 0.10 -8.77 9.15
C GLY A 219 -1.19 -9.21 9.82
N SER A 220 -1.30 -10.52 10.05
CA SER A 220 -2.44 -11.11 10.74
C SER A 220 -2.03 -11.80 12.03
N SER A 221 -2.98 -11.97 12.95
CA SER A 221 -2.72 -12.67 14.21
C SER A 221 -1.56 -12.03 14.99
N LEU A 222 -0.50 -12.77 15.31
CA LEU A 222 0.74 -12.23 15.87
C LEU A 222 1.46 -11.26 14.92
N GLY A 223 1.37 -11.49 13.59
CA GLY A 223 1.89 -10.55 12.59
C GLY A 223 1.19 -9.19 12.64
N GLY A 224 -0.09 -9.16 13.02
CA GLY A 224 -0.80 -7.91 13.27
C GLY A 224 -0.37 -7.23 14.58
N VAL A 225 -0.03 -7.99 15.61
CA VAL A 225 0.52 -7.46 16.86
C VAL A 225 1.85 -6.75 16.61
N VAL A 226 2.79 -7.41 15.91
CA VAL A 226 4.08 -6.79 15.61
C VAL A 226 3.95 -5.63 14.62
N SER A 227 3.00 -5.66 13.67
CA SER A 227 2.71 -4.51 12.80
C SER A 227 2.24 -3.31 13.63
N PHE A 228 1.37 -3.53 14.62
CA PHE A 228 0.94 -2.48 15.52
C PHE A 228 2.11 -1.91 16.34
N TYR A 229 2.94 -2.81 16.89
CA TYR A 229 4.15 -2.42 17.63
C TYR A 229 5.07 -1.53 16.80
N LEU A 230 5.33 -1.88 15.54
CA LEU A 230 6.18 -1.10 14.63
C LEU A 230 5.69 0.33 14.45
N GLY A 231 4.41 0.52 14.12
CA GLY A 231 3.84 1.85 13.98
C GLY A 231 3.76 2.63 15.29
N TRP A 232 3.52 1.94 16.41
CA TRP A 232 3.44 2.58 17.74
C TRP A 232 4.81 3.00 18.26
N GLN A 233 5.84 2.17 18.06
CA GLN A 233 7.20 2.40 18.54
C GLN A 233 8.00 3.34 17.63
N TRP A 234 7.86 3.21 16.31
CA TRP A 234 8.58 4.00 15.31
C TRP A 234 7.64 4.69 14.31
N PRO A 235 6.78 5.63 14.78
CA PRO A 235 5.84 6.34 13.90
C PRO A 235 6.54 7.22 12.86
N GLU A 236 7.80 7.59 13.09
CA GLU A 236 8.66 8.31 12.15
C GLU A 236 9.19 7.42 11.02
N VAL A 237 9.02 6.10 11.13
CA VAL A 237 9.39 5.10 10.11
C VAL A 237 8.15 4.48 9.49
N PHE A 238 7.25 3.95 10.31
CA PHE A 238 6.01 3.28 9.90
C PHE A 238 4.81 4.17 10.20
N GLY A 239 4.47 5.05 9.25
CA GLY A 239 3.32 5.95 9.40
C GLY A 239 1.97 5.29 9.10
N ARG A 240 1.95 4.06 8.60
CA ARG A 240 0.74 3.32 8.24
C ARG A 240 0.83 1.87 8.69
N ILE A 241 -0.23 1.36 9.29
CA ILE A 241 -0.28 -0.03 9.73
C ILE A 241 -1.63 -0.69 9.43
N ALA A 242 -1.59 -2.00 9.16
CA ALA A 242 -2.78 -2.82 9.02
C ALA A 242 -2.66 -4.10 9.84
N CYS A 243 -3.61 -4.30 10.74
CA CYS A 243 -3.60 -5.35 11.75
C CYS A 243 -4.86 -6.20 11.61
N LEU A 244 -4.73 -7.40 11.02
CA LEU A 244 -5.84 -8.28 10.72
C LEU A 244 -5.96 -9.36 11.81
N SER A 245 -7.14 -9.49 12.41
CA SER A 245 -7.40 -10.51 13.44
C SER A 245 -6.28 -10.62 14.49
N SER A 246 -5.75 -9.51 14.93
CA SER A 246 -4.56 -9.49 15.78
C SER A 246 -4.81 -10.08 17.15
N THR A 247 -3.86 -10.91 17.62
CA THR A 247 -3.92 -11.58 18.92
C THR A 247 -3.46 -10.67 20.05
N PHE A 248 -3.96 -9.43 20.08
CA PHE A 248 -3.70 -8.50 21.17
C PHE A 248 -4.03 -9.15 22.53
N THR A 249 -3.29 -8.81 23.57
CA THR A 249 -3.28 -9.41 24.91
C THR A 249 -2.53 -10.74 25.03
N TYR A 250 -2.00 -11.25 23.94
CA TYR A 250 -1.16 -12.45 24.01
C TYR A 250 0.32 -12.09 23.98
N ARG A 251 0.95 -12.03 25.15
CA ARG A 251 2.38 -11.70 25.32
C ARG A 251 2.77 -10.39 24.64
N ASP A 252 1.96 -9.36 24.83
CA ASP A 252 2.20 -7.98 24.43
C ASP A 252 1.70 -7.00 25.49
N ASP A 253 2.15 -5.75 25.41
CA ASP A 253 1.77 -4.65 26.30
C ASP A 253 1.04 -3.50 25.57
N LEU A 254 0.62 -3.74 24.33
CA LEU A 254 0.19 -2.69 23.39
C LEU A 254 -1.09 -1.99 23.83
N ILE A 255 -2.03 -2.72 24.44
CA ILE A 255 -3.26 -2.11 24.97
C ILE A 255 -2.96 -1.12 26.10
N GLU A 256 -2.00 -1.46 26.98
CA GLU A 256 -1.55 -0.58 28.05
C GLU A 256 -0.79 0.63 27.50
N ARG A 257 0.10 0.41 26.56
CA ARG A 257 0.85 1.47 25.87
C ARG A 257 -0.08 2.46 25.15
N VAL A 258 -1.11 1.97 24.44
CA VAL A 258 -2.11 2.84 23.85
C VAL A 258 -2.84 3.66 24.92
N ALA A 259 -3.13 3.11 26.09
CA ALA A 259 -3.81 3.82 27.17
C ALA A 259 -2.93 4.92 27.78
N THR A 260 -1.66 4.64 28.02
CA THR A 260 -0.75 5.47 28.84
C THR A 260 0.16 6.41 28.03
N GLU A 261 0.60 6.00 26.86
CA GLU A 261 1.52 6.77 26.02
C GLU A 261 0.79 7.85 25.18
N PRO A 262 1.50 8.88 24.67
CA PRO A 262 0.92 9.88 23.78
C PRO A 262 0.39 9.28 22.46
N LYS A 263 -0.60 9.97 21.85
CA LYS A 263 -1.07 9.64 20.49
C LYS A 263 0.10 9.68 19.50
N ARG A 264 0.17 8.69 18.62
CA ARG A 264 1.14 8.63 17.53
C ARG A 264 0.53 9.20 16.23
N ASN A 265 1.34 9.80 15.40
CA ASN A 265 0.90 10.28 14.08
C ASN A 265 0.98 9.15 13.05
N ILE A 266 0.06 8.21 13.13
CA ILE A 266 -0.02 7.04 12.26
C ILE A 266 -1.45 6.79 11.78
N THR A 267 -1.57 6.16 10.61
CA THR A 267 -2.84 5.68 10.05
C THR A 267 -2.98 4.19 10.34
N ILE A 268 -4.11 3.78 10.91
CA ILE A 268 -4.31 2.44 11.46
C ILE A 268 -5.53 1.77 10.82
N TYR A 269 -5.32 0.62 10.21
CA TYR A 269 -6.39 -0.31 9.86
C TYR A 269 -6.44 -1.45 10.89
N LEU A 270 -7.62 -1.72 11.41
CA LEU A 270 -7.88 -2.85 12.29
C LEU A 270 -9.03 -3.68 11.74
N ASP A 271 -8.92 -5.00 11.77
CA ASP A 271 -10.07 -5.86 11.57
C ASP A 271 -10.03 -7.11 12.46
N SER A 272 -11.18 -7.77 12.50
CA SER A 272 -11.33 -9.08 13.11
C SER A 272 -12.47 -9.84 12.45
N GLY A 273 -12.62 -11.12 12.73
CA GLY A 273 -13.87 -11.83 12.52
C GLY A 273 -14.96 -11.35 13.49
N GLY A 274 -16.11 -12.02 13.44
CA GLY A 274 -17.24 -11.66 14.29
C GLY A 274 -17.17 -12.26 15.71
N TRP A 275 -17.89 -11.62 16.62
CA TRP A 275 -18.09 -12.14 17.97
C TRP A 275 -18.73 -13.54 17.97
N PRO A 276 -18.30 -14.47 18.85
CA PRO A 276 -17.27 -14.37 19.90
C PRO A 276 -15.88 -14.87 19.45
N ARG A 277 -15.59 -14.89 18.15
CA ARG A 277 -14.41 -15.54 17.56
C ARG A 277 -13.44 -14.52 16.97
N ASP A 278 -12.30 -15.04 16.53
CA ASP A 278 -11.30 -14.35 15.70
C ASP A 278 -10.78 -13.04 16.31
N ASN A 279 -10.41 -13.07 17.59
CA ASN A 279 -9.84 -11.93 18.32
C ASN A 279 -10.73 -10.66 18.37
N TYR A 280 -12.03 -10.81 18.18
CA TYR A 280 -12.99 -9.71 18.13
C TYR A 280 -12.89 -8.78 19.35
N GLU A 281 -12.94 -9.35 20.57
CA GLU A 281 -12.91 -8.53 21.82
C GLU A 281 -11.59 -7.81 22.01
N ALA A 282 -10.47 -8.46 21.71
CA ALA A 282 -9.14 -7.85 21.84
C ALA A 282 -8.95 -6.70 20.83
N THR A 283 -9.34 -6.92 19.58
CA THR A 283 -9.26 -5.89 18.53
C THR A 283 -10.18 -4.70 18.83
N ARG A 284 -11.40 -4.99 19.33
CA ARG A 284 -12.34 -3.96 19.76
C ARG A 284 -11.79 -3.14 20.92
N ALA A 285 -11.14 -3.78 21.90
CA ALA A 285 -10.53 -3.08 23.02
C ALA A 285 -9.44 -2.11 22.58
N VAL A 286 -8.60 -2.49 21.61
CA VAL A 286 -7.60 -1.59 21.01
C VAL A 286 -8.28 -0.44 20.27
N ARG A 287 -9.27 -0.73 19.42
CA ARG A 287 -10.06 0.29 18.71
C ARG A 287 -10.63 1.34 19.67
N ASP A 288 -11.28 0.89 20.74
CA ASP A 288 -11.94 1.79 21.70
C ASP A 288 -10.92 2.70 22.38
N ARG A 289 -9.73 2.19 22.73
CA ARG A 289 -8.66 3.02 23.30
C ARG A 289 -8.10 4.03 22.31
N LEU A 290 -7.95 3.64 21.03
CA LEU A 290 -7.51 4.56 19.99
C LEU A 290 -8.54 5.70 19.77
N LEU A 291 -9.83 5.39 19.76
CA LEU A 291 -10.90 6.39 19.69
C LEU A 291 -10.85 7.34 20.89
N TRP A 292 -10.67 6.82 22.11
CA TRP A 292 -10.49 7.61 23.33
C TRP A 292 -9.25 8.51 23.27
N LYS A 293 -8.20 8.06 22.58
CA LYS A 293 -6.97 8.83 22.35
C LYS A 293 -7.12 9.90 21.27
N GLY A 294 -8.28 9.98 20.60
CA GLY A 294 -8.62 10.99 19.61
C GLY A 294 -8.19 10.65 18.20
N TYR A 295 -8.08 9.35 17.85
CA TYR A 295 -7.96 8.95 16.44
C TYR A 295 -9.29 9.14 15.72
N SER A 296 -9.27 9.81 14.57
CA SER A 296 -10.45 10.11 13.78
C SER A 296 -10.90 8.91 12.94
N PRO A 297 -12.13 8.39 13.13
CA PRO A 297 -12.65 7.30 12.32
C PRO A 297 -12.67 7.63 10.81
N GLY A 298 -12.31 6.65 9.99
CA GLY A 298 -12.32 6.76 8.53
C GLY A 298 -11.10 7.44 7.91
N SER A 299 -10.35 8.25 8.69
CA SER A 299 -9.15 8.93 8.19
C SER A 299 -7.86 8.45 8.87
N GLU A 300 -7.83 8.41 10.21
CA GLU A 300 -6.68 7.93 10.97
C GLU A 300 -6.86 6.48 11.44
N LEU A 301 -8.12 6.08 11.71
CA LEU A 301 -8.47 4.74 12.18
C LEU A 301 -9.61 4.17 11.34
N PHE A 302 -9.37 3.04 10.70
CA PHE A 302 -10.42 2.27 10.03
C PHE A 302 -10.57 0.92 10.71
N TYR A 303 -11.81 0.58 11.11
CA TYR A 303 -12.11 -0.67 11.79
C TYR A 303 -13.28 -1.39 11.13
N LEU A 304 -13.11 -2.69 10.89
CA LEU A 304 -14.16 -3.57 10.39
C LEU A 304 -14.24 -4.86 11.22
N ALA A 305 -15.46 -5.40 11.30
CA ALA A 305 -15.70 -6.75 11.79
C ALA A 305 -16.39 -7.57 10.70
N PHE A 306 -15.88 -8.77 10.44
CA PHE A 306 -16.38 -9.70 9.43
C PHE A 306 -17.07 -10.88 10.11
N PRO A 307 -18.40 -10.89 10.26
CA PRO A 307 -19.10 -11.82 11.16
C PRO A 307 -18.80 -13.30 10.94
N GLU A 308 -18.61 -13.71 9.69
CA GLU A 308 -18.37 -15.11 9.33
C GLU A 308 -16.90 -15.46 9.06
N ALA A 309 -16.00 -14.48 9.15
CA ALA A 309 -14.59 -14.71 8.87
C ALA A 309 -13.93 -15.59 9.93
N LYS A 310 -13.08 -16.48 9.44
CA LYS A 310 -12.28 -17.40 10.27
C LYS A 310 -10.88 -16.87 10.49
N HIS A 311 -10.19 -17.40 11.49
CA HIS A 311 -8.80 -17.09 11.78
C HIS A 311 -7.87 -17.94 10.91
N ASN A 312 -7.77 -17.63 9.63
CA ASN A 312 -6.91 -18.32 8.68
C ASN A 312 -6.57 -17.47 7.44
N GLU A 313 -5.59 -17.95 6.68
CA GLU A 313 -5.03 -17.29 5.50
C GLU A 313 -6.08 -17.01 4.41
N MET A 314 -7.02 -17.92 4.18
CA MET A 314 -8.08 -17.73 3.18
C MET A 314 -8.96 -16.53 3.52
N ALA A 315 -9.41 -16.45 4.77
CA ALA A 315 -10.24 -15.34 5.22
C ALA A 315 -9.48 -14.01 5.23
N TRP A 316 -8.17 -13.99 5.49
CA TRP A 316 -7.33 -12.79 5.38
C TRP A 316 -7.10 -12.40 3.93
N ALA A 317 -6.87 -13.36 3.04
CA ALA A 317 -6.75 -13.13 1.61
C ALA A 317 -8.00 -12.46 1.02
N GLU A 318 -9.18 -13.00 1.33
CA GLU A 318 -10.48 -12.50 0.82
C GLU A 318 -10.73 -11.03 1.17
N ARG A 319 -10.27 -10.57 2.34
CA ARG A 319 -10.48 -9.19 2.79
C ARG A 319 -9.28 -8.26 2.62
N SER A 320 -8.13 -8.78 2.18
CA SER A 320 -6.89 -7.99 1.96
C SER A 320 -7.03 -6.81 0.98
N PRO A 321 -7.93 -6.82 -0.02
CA PRO A 321 -8.15 -5.63 -0.84
C PRO A 321 -8.54 -4.38 -0.05
N ILE A 322 -9.20 -4.53 1.09
CA ILE A 322 -9.69 -3.40 1.90
C ILE A 322 -8.53 -2.67 2.58
N PRO A 323 -7.65 -3.33 3.38
CA PRO A 323 -6.48 -2.67 3.93
C PRO A 323 -5.53 -2.12 2.86
N PHE A 324 -5.34 -2.79 1.72
CA PHE A 324 -4.52 -2.23 0.63
C PHE A 324 -5.10 -0.92 0.09
N GLN A 325 -6.41 -0.84 -0.12
CA GLN A 325 -7.06 0.40 -0.55
C GLN A 325 -7.06 1.48 0.55
N PHE A 326 -7.19 1.11 1.81
CA PHE A 326 -7.10 2.07 2.90
C PHE A 326 -5.69 2.66 3.05
N LEU A 327 -4.66 1.83 2.90
CA LEU A 327 -3.27 2.26 3.02
C LEU A 327 -2.77 3.02 1.79
N PHE A 328 -3.17 2.61 0.58
CA PHE A 328 -2.56 3.08 -0.66
C PHE A 328 -3.57 3.56 -1.71
N GLY A 329 -4.84 3.69 -1.37
CA GLY A 329 -5.90 4.03 -2.31
C GLY A 329 -5.71 5.36 -3.02
N ASN A 330 -6.01 5.36 -4.31
CA ASN A 330 -6.06 6.54 -5.17
C ASN A 330 -7.45 7.17 -5.23
N LEU A 331 -8.47 6.47 -4.73
CA LEU A 331 -9.83 6.99 -4.78
C LEU A 331 -9.95 8.26 -3.93
N PRO A 332 -10.50 9.33 -4.47
CA PRO A 332 -10.64 10.58 -3.73
C PRO A 332 -11.52 10.36 -2.51
N VAL A 333 -10.95 10.61 -1.34
CA VAL A 333 -11.74 10.70 -0.11
C VAL A 333 -12.52 12.00 -0.19
N PHE A 334 -13.81 11.91 -0.44
CA PHE A 334 -14.69 13.08 -0.32
C PHE A 334 -14.66 13.53 1.15
N LYS A 335 -13.92 14.59 1.43
CA LYS A 335 -14.05 15.29 2.71
C LYS A 335 -15.50 15.77 2.79
N GLN A 336 -16.31 15.13 3.62
CA GLN A 336 -17.61 15.69 3.99
C GLN A 336 -17.32 17.10 4.49
N ARG A 337 -17.87 18.11 3.81
CA ARG A 337 -17.89 19.46 4.37
C ARG A 337 -18.61 19.35 5.70
N ALA A 338 -17.90 19.59 6.77
CA ALA A 338 -18.50 19.82 8.09
C ALA A 338 -19.31 21.13 8.00
N ASN A 339 -20.51 21.03 7.46
CA ASN A 339 -21.52 22.08 7.46
C ASN A 339 -22.87 21.42 7.53
N CYS A 340 -23.24 20.99 8.73
CA CYS A 340 -24.60 20.96 9.22
C CYS A 340 -24.51 21.49 10.65
N ALA A 341 -24.58 22.80 10.76
CA ALA A 341 -25.01 23.46 12.00
C ALA A 341 -26.52 23.32 12.11
#